data_4e13a6416aec635d5c417dd2193dcb3c
#
_entry.id   4e13a6416aec635d5c417dd2193dcb3c
#
_cell.length_a   1.000
_cell.length_b   1.000
_cell.length_c   1.000
_cell.angle_alpha   90.00
_cell.angle_beta   90.00
_cell.angle_gamma   90.00
#
_symmetry.space_group_name_H-M   'P 1'
#
loop_
_entity.id
_entity.type
_entity.pdbx_description
1 polymer ?
#
loop_
_entity_poly.entity_id
_entity_poly.type
_entity_poly.pdbx_seq_one_letter_code
_entity_poly.pdbx_strand_id
1 'polypeptide(L)'
;MANREKELPPIMKNKLAEIGEVTDEEKKRLKELERLDFLLREFFKGQLKARGLRDKLKEFEEQGKQYLLRDAYTKLKNSFKWKGLPIEFVEKGNGALSVEFREEGEVEEKLVLELTDGNFDEAVKNQPLLVVDCWAQWCAPCRMVAPIIEELAEDYRGKITFGKLNVDYSRSVTARYRVMSIPTLLIFKNGQLVDQKIGAMPRQMLEAELTKHI
;
A
#
# COMPACT_ATOMS: atom_id res chain seq x y z
N MET A 1 8.68 11.02 -39.95
CA MET A 1 8.61 10.12 -38.78
C MET A 1 7.16 9.74 -38.58
N ALA A 2 6.77 8.53 -38.96
CA ALA A 2 5.39 8.07 -39.04
C ALA A 2 4.82 7.82 -37.64
N ASN A 3 3.72 8.45 -37.36
CA ASN A 3 2.87 8.28 -36.18
C ASN A 3 2.27 6.87 -36.23
N ARG A 4 2.75 5.95 -35.39
CA ARG A 4 2.12 4.64 -35.19
C ARG A 4 0.90 4.83 -34.27
N GLU A 5 -0.21 5.24 -34.82
CA GLU A 5 -1.51 5.01 -34.21
C GLU A 5 -1.72 3.48 -34.14
N LYS A 6 -1.59 2.93 -32.95
CA LYS A 6 -1.99 1.54 -32.67
C LYS A 6 -3.47 1.43 -33.04
N GLU A 7 -3.79 0.72 -34.11
CA GLU A 7 -5.18 0.43 -34.47
C GLU A 7 -5.85 -0.34 -33.34
N LEU A 8 -6.84 0.29 -32.73
CA LEU A 8 -7.68 -0.33 -31.71
C LEU A 8 -8.47 -1.49 -32.33
N PRO A 9 -8.67 -2.60 -31.58
CA PRO A 9 -9.51 -3.71 -32.04
C PRO A 9 -10.91 -3.24 -32.47
N PRO A 10 -11.55 -3.85 -33.49
CA PRO A 10 -12.86 -3.43 -34.02
C PRO A 10 -13.95 -3.30 -32.94
N ILE A 11 -13.94 -4.18 -31.91
CA ILE A 11 -14.87 -4.14 -30.77
C ILE A 11 -14.69 -2.86 -29.93
N MET A 12 -13.46 -2.36 -29.80
CA MET A 12 -13.20 -1.09 -29.10
C MET A 12 -13.61 0.12 -29.95
N LYS A 13 -13.44 0.06 -31.29
CA LYS A 13 -13.89 1.13 -32.20
C LYS A 13 -15.41 1.27 -32.15
N ASN A 14 -16.16 0.18 -32.14
CA ASN A 14 -17.63 0.21 -32.05
C ASN A 14 -18.12 0.75 -30.68
N LYS A 15 -17.49 0.35 -29.58
CA LYS A 15 -17.80 0.93 -28.25
C LYS A 15 -17.44 2.41 -28.13
N LEU A 16 -16.35 2.86 -28.75
CA LEU A 16 -16.01 4.28 -28.80
C LEU A 16 -16.96 5.11 -29.69
N ALA A 17 -17.53 4.51 -30.72
CA ALA A 17 -18.54 5.16 -31.56
C ALA A 17 -19.93 5.25 -30.89
N GLU A 18 -20.22 4.35 -29.94
CA GLU A 18 -21.44 4.40 -29.10
C GLU A 18 -21.31 5.40 -27.93
N ILE A 19 -20.10 5.70 -27.47
CA ILE A 19 -19.80 6.73 -26.48
C ILE A 19 -19.63 8.02 -27.28
N GLY A 20 -20.68 8.84 -27.41
CA GLY A 20 -20.63 10.13 -28.12
C GLY A 20 -19.38 10.96 -27.80
N GLU A 21 -19.16 12.06 -28.51
CA GLU A 21 -17.99 12.93 -28.30
C GLU A 21 -17.85 13.29 -26.82
N VAL A 22 -16.70 12.94 -26.21
CA VAL A 22 -16.36 13.26 -24.81
C VAL A 22 -16.43 14.78 -24.65
N THR A 23 -17.31 15.23 -23.78
CA THR A 23 -17.51 16.66 -23.53
C THR A 23 -16.24 17.30 -22.92
N ASP A 24 -16.09 18.60 -23.06
CA ASP A 24 -14.94 19.30 -22.46
C ASP A 24 -14.92 19.20 -20.94
N GLU A 25 -16.10 19.07 -20.32
CA GLU A 25 -16.22 18.83 -18.88
C GLU A 25 -15.72 17.44 -18.49
N GLU A 26 -16.03 16.41 -19.26
CA GLU A 26 -15.52 15.04 -19.05
C GLU A 26 -14.02 14.95 -19.25
N LYS A 27 -13.47 15.62 -20.28
CA LYS A 27 -12.02 15.75 -20.50
C LYS A 27 -11.33 16.42 -19.31
N LYS A 28 -11.96 17.45 -18.73
CA LYS A 28 -11.46 18.14 -17.54
C LYS A 28 -11.46 17.20 -16.33
N ARG A 29 -12.55 16.46 -16.10
CA ARG A 29 -12.65 15.46 -15.02
C ARG A 29 -11.59 14.36 -15.14
N LEU A 30 -11.36 13.86 -16.36
CA LEU A 30 -10.30 12.86 -16.60
C LEU A 30 -8.91 13.38 -16.22
N LYS A 31 -8.55 14.59 -16.62
CA LYS A 31 -7.28 15.21 -16.22
C LYS A 31 -7.15 15.40 -14.71
N GLU A 32 -8.22 15.71 -14.03
CA GLU A 32 -8.22 15.85 -12.57
C GLU A 32 -8.06 14.50 -11.87
N LEU A 33 -8.67 13.43 -12.37
CA LEU A 33 -8.47 12.07 -11.86
C LEU A 33 -7.03 11.58 -12.12
N GLU A 34 -6.45 11.84 -13.27
CA GLU A 34 -5.05 11.53 -13.56
C GLU A 34 -4.09 12.26 -12.61
N ARG A 35 -4.40 13.53 -12.28
CA ARG A 35 -3.64 14.30 -11.30
C ARG A 35 -3.74 13.71 -9.90
N LEU A 36 -4.93 13.28 -9.48
CA LEU A 36 -5.14 12.57 -8.21
C LEU A 36 -4.35 11.26 -8.17
N ASP A 37 -4.39 10.47 -9.23
CA ASP A 37 -3.63 9.22 -9.34
C ASP A 37 -2.12 9.44 -9.23
N PHE A 38 -1.62 10.52 -9.84
CA PHE A 38 -0.23 10.90 -9.69
C PHE A 38 0.11 11.23 -8.22
N LEU A 39 -0.71 12.05 -7.55
CA LEU A 39 -0.51 12.40 -6.14
C LEU A 39 -0.51 11.17 -5.22
N LEU A 40 -1.45 10.24 -5.43
CA LEU A 40 -1.52 9.01 -4.66
C LEU A 40 -0.30 8.10 -4.91
N ARG A 41 0.18 8.00 -6.16
CA ARG A 41 1.41 7.25 -6.46
C ARG A 41 2.63 7.86 -5.77
N GLU A 42 2.79 9.18 -5.80
CA GLU A 42 3.89 9.86 -5.10
C GLU A 42 3.81 9.67 -3.58
N PHE A 43 2.60 9.69 -3.03
CA PHE A 43 2.37 9.37 -1.63
C PHE A 43 2.75 7.91 -1.29
N PHE A 44 2.32 6.93 -2.11
CA PHE A 44 2.66 5.53 -1.88
C PHE A 44 4.15 5.23 -2.04
N LYS A 45 4.85 5.95 -2.91
CA LYS A 45 6.32 5.88 -3.04
C LYS A 45 7.07 6.58 -1.89
N GLY A 46 6.37 7.28 -1.00
CA GLY A 46 6.98 8.04 0.09
C GLY A 46 7.57 9.40 -0.32
N GLN A 47 7.39 9.83 -1.57
CA GLN A 47 7.86 11.11 -2.07
C GLN A 47 6.94 12.27 -1.64
N LEU A 48 5.65 12.00 -1.45
CA LEU A 48 4.69 12.94 -0.88
C LEU A 48 4.38 12.52 0.56
N LYS A 49 4.61 13.42 1.52
CA LYS A 49 4.25 13.19 2.93
C LYS A 49 2.74 13.25 3.14
N ALA A 50 2.24 12.61 4.21
CA ALA A 50 0.81 12.60 4.56
C ALA A 50 0.22 14.01 4.67
N ARG A 51 0.98 14.98 5.20
CA ARG A 51 0.57 16.40 5.27
C ARG A 51 0.31 16.99 3.89
N GLY A 52 1.19 16.74 2.91
CA GLY A 52 1.03 17.25 1.55
C GLY A 52 -0.16 16.62 0.81
N LEU A 53 -0.39 15.31 1.02
CA LEU A 53 -1.59 14.64 0.49
C LEU A 53 -2.85 15.23 1.13
N ARG A 54 -2.84 15.42 2.45
CA ARG A 54 -3.90 16.06 3.21
C ARG A 54 -4.31 17.40 2.58
N ASP A 55 -3.34 18.29 2.43
CA ASP A 55 -3.60 19.67 1.97
C ASP A 55 -4.23 19.65 0.57
N LYS A 56 -3.84 18.70 -0.29
CA LYS A 56 -4.45 18.52 -1.62
C LYS A 56 -5.86 17.95 -1.57
N LEU A 57 -6.14 17.02 -0.67
CA LEU A 57 -7.50 16.49 -0.49
C LEU A 57 -8.44 17.56 0.08
N LYS A 58 -7.94 18.40 0.97
CA LYS A 58 -8.70 19.55 1.52
C LYS A 58 -9.02 20.59 0.44
N GLU A 59 -8.06 20.88 -0.45
CA GLU A 59 -8.29 21.74 -1.61
C GLU A 59 -9.42 21.19 -2.51
N PHE A 60 -9.50 19.87 -2.72
CA PHE A 60 -10.59 19.26 -3.48
C PHE A 60 -11.95 19.36 -2.75
N GLU A 61 -11.97 19.24 -1.43
CA GLU A 61 -13.18 19.45 -0.62
C GLU A 61 -13.69 20.90 -0.78
N GLU A 62 -12.82 21.88 -0.60
CA GLU A 62 -13.15 23.31 -0.71
C GLU A 62 -13.64 23.69 -2.12
N GLN A 63 -13.12 23.03 -3.16
CA GLN A 63 -13.56 23.19 -4.54
C GLN A 63 -14.85 22.42 -4.87
N GLY A 64 -15.45 21.71 -3.88
CA GLY A 64 -16.65 20.91 -4.08
C GLY A 64 -16.47 19.67 -4.97
N LYS A 65 -15.23 19.22 -5.18
CA LYS A 65 -14.89 18.09 -6.08
C LYS A 65 -15.10 16.74 -5.39
N GLN A 66 -16.34 16.44 -5.01
CA GLN A 66 -16.71 15.24 -4.27
C GLN A 66 -16.33 13.94 -4.97
N TYR A 67 -16.32 13.91 -6.31
CA TYR A 67 -15.93 12.73 -7.08
C TYR A 67 -14.44 12.38 -6.90
N LEU A 68 -13.55 13.39 -6.75
CA LEU A 68 -12.13 13.16 -6.44
C LEU A 68 -11.95 12.65 -5.01
N LEU A 69 -12.72 13.17 -4.07
CA LEU A 69 -12.67 12.69 -2.68
C LEU A 69 -13.14 11.24 -2.56
N ARG A 70 -14.21 10.85 -3.27
CA ARG A 70 -14.70 9.47 -3.30
C ARG A 70 -13.70 8.52 -3.93
N ASP A 71 -13.05 8.92 -5.02
CA ASP A 71 -12.01 8.13 -5.67
C ASP A 71 -10.77 7.99 -4.76
N ALA A 72 -10.32 9.09 -4.15
CA ALA A 72 -9.23 9.07 -3.18
C ALA A 72 -9.55 8.17 -1.97
N TYR A 73 -10.75 8.29 -1.41
CA TYR A 73 -11.21 7.45 -0.30
C TYR A 73 -11.15 5.96 -0.67
N THR A 74 -11.70 5.60 -1.82
CA THR A 74 -11.72 4.21 -2.29
C THR A 74 -10.32 3.64 -2.46
N LYS A 75 -9.43 4.39 -3.11
CA LYS A 75 -8.04 3.97 -3.37
C LYS A 75 -7.21 3.89 -2.08
N LEU A 76 -7.36 4.86 -1.19
CA LEU A 76 -6.68 4.86 0.11
C LEU A 76 -7.20 3.75 1.01
N LYS A 77 -8.52 3.58 1.13
CA LYS A 77 -9.15 2.54 1.96
C LYS A 77 -8.70 1.14 1.58
N ASN A 78 -8.51 0.89 0.29
CA ASN A 78 -8.06 -0.41 -0.22
C ASN A 78 -6.55 -0.59 -0.12
N SER A 79 -5.79 0.45 0.25
CA SER A 79 -4.35 0.36 0.44
C SER A 79 -3.99 -0.13 1.84
N PHE A 80 -2.84 -0.80 1.95
CA PHE A 80 -2.31 -1.24 3.25
C PHE A 80 -1.89 -0.07 4.16
N LYS A 81 -1.63 1.11 3.60
CA LYS A 81 -1.25 2.33 4.35
C LYS A 81 -2.43 3.04 5.02
N TRP A 82 -3.68 2.67 4.70
CA TRP A 82 -4.87 3.37 5.19
C TRP A 82 -4.95 3.49 6.70
N LYS A 83 -4.69 2.41 7.43
CA LYS A 83 -4.87 2.36 8.89
C LYS A 83 -3.90 3.26 9.67
N GLY A 84 -2.78 3.64 9.08
CA GLY A 84 -1.77 4.53 9.67
C GLY A 84 -1.84 5.98 9.21
N LEU A 85 -2.81 6.36 8.36
CA LEU A 85 -2.91 7.72 7.87
C LEU A 85 -3.60 8.63 8.90
N PRO A 86 -3.07 9.83 9.14
CA PRO A 86 -3.73 10.85 9.95
C PRO A 86 -4.87 11.54 9.18
N ILE A 87 -5.47 10.86 8.21
CA ILE A 87 -6.52 11.35 7.32
C ILE A 87 -7.74 10.48 7.53
N GLU A 88 -8.86 11.11 7.85
CA GLU A 88 -10.16 10.46 7.99
C GLU A 88 -11.15 11.08 7.01
N PHE A 89 -11.94 10.24 6.36
CA PHE A 89 -13.05 10.70 5.53
C PHE A 89 -14.35 10.51 6.30
N VAL A 90 -15.04 11.59 6.53
CA VAL A 90 -16.32 11.62 7.25
C VAL A 90 -17.45 11.87 6.26
N GLU A 91 -18.44 11.01 6.23
CA GLU A 91 -19.63 11.19 5.43
C GLU A 91 -20.63 12.11 6.18
N LYS A 92 -20.92 13.28 5.59
CA LYS A 92 -21.89 14.22 6.11
C LYS A 92 -23.33 13.75 5.84
N GLY A 93 -24.30 14.24 6.60
CA GLY A 93 -25.71 13.85 6.47
C GLY A 93 -26.34 14.09 5.08
N ASN A 94 -25.71 14.87 4.21
CA ASN A 94 -26.07 15.09 2.80
C ASN A 94 -25.32 14.14 1.83
N GLY A 95 -24.61 13.15 2.33
CA GLY A 95 -23.81 12.21 1.52
C GLY A 95 -22.50 12.78 0.99
N ALA A 96 -22.11 14.01 1.32
CA ALA A 96 -20.82 14.58 0.95
C ALA A 96 -19.70 14.03 1.85
N LEU A 97 -18.53 13.79 1.26
CA LEU A 97 -17.32 13.45 2.01
C LEU A 97 -16.61 14.72 2.46
N SER A 98 -16.21 14.73 3.71
CA SER A 98 -15.32 15.69 4.34
C SER A 98 -14.00 15.00 4.66
N VAL A 99 -12.90 15.73 4.55
CA VAL A 99 -11.57 15.24 4.93
C VAL A 99 -11.23 15.83 6.29
N GLU A 100 -11.21 15.01 7.30
CA GLU A 100 -10.82 15.38 8.66
C GLU A 100 -9.43 14.83 8.96
N PHE A 101 -8.77 15.47 9.93
CA PHE A 101 -7.43 15.10 10.34
C PHE A 101 -7.50 14.72 11.80
N ARG A 102 -6.95 13.55 12.11
CA ARG A 102 -6.62 13.27 13.49
C ARG A 102 -5.49 14.22 13.87
N GLU A 103 -5.71 15.00 14.92
CA GLU A 103 -4.63 15.78 15.52
C GLU A 103 -3.44 14.83 15.75
N GLU A 104 -2.21 15.33 15.55
CA GLU A 104 -0.96 14.59 15.78
C GLU A 104 -0.79 14.27 17.29
N GLY A 105 -1.74 13.52 17.83
CA GLY A 105 -1.69 12.83 19.07
C GLY A 105 -1.62 11.36 18.74
N GLU A 106 -0.40 10.80 18.70
CA GLU A 106 -0.14 9.36 18.65
C GLU A 106 -0.86 8.60 17.52
N VAL A 107 -0.55 8.91 16.26
CA VAL A 107 -0.48 7.86 15.28
C VAL A 107 0.78 7.07 15.65
N GLU A 108 0.63 6.00 16.44
CA GLU A 108 1.60 4.93 16.40
C GLU A 108 1.71 4.52 14.93
N GLU A 109 2.68 5.09 14.23
CA GLU A 109 3.03 4.66 12.89
C GLU A 109 3.43 3.18 13.06
N LYS A 110 2.45 2.29 12.79
CA LYS A 110 2.75 0.85 12.87
C LYS A 110 3.85 0.57 11.86
N LEU A 111 5.06 0.56 12.37
CA LEU A 111 6.29 0.33 11.60
C LEU A 111 6.28 -1.03 10.92
N VAL A 112 5.46 -1.96 11.43
CA VAL A 112 5.27 -3.29 10.88
C VAL A 112 3.87 -3.39 10.26
N LEU A 113 3.80 -3.62 8.96
CA LEU A 113 2.57 -3.70 8.18
C LEU A 113 1.77 -4.97 8.55
N GLU A 114 0.46 -4.84 8.69
CA GLU A 114 -0.45 -6.00 8.76
C GLU A 114 -0.74 -6.51 7.35
N LEU A 115 -0.21 -7.68 7.01
CA LEU A 115 -0.38 -8.30 5.70
C LEU A 115 -1.43 -9.41 5.74
N THR A 116 -2.16 -9.52 4.63
CA THR A 116 -3.22 -10.51 4.40
C THR A 116 -3.16 -10.97 2.95
N ASP A 117 -3.89 -12.03 2.59
CA ASP A 117 -4.03 -12.45 1.19
C ASP A 117 -4.50 -11.31 0.25
N GLY A 118 -5.25 -10.34 0.79
CA GLY A 118 -5.82 -9.25 -0.01
C GLY A 118 -4.89 -8.07 -0.29
N ASN A 119 -3.84 -7.85 0.52
CA ASN A 119 -2.93 -6.69 0.36
C ASN A 119 -1.46 -7.07 0.14
N PHE A 120 -1.16 -8.37 0.18
CA PHE A 120 0.21 -8.88 0.11
C PHE A 120 0.92 -8.50 -1.21
N ASP A 121 0.26 -8.78 -2.34
CA ASP A 121 0.86 -8.56 -3.66
C ASP A 121 1.12 -7.07 -3.93
N GLU A 122 0.25 -6.20 -3.41
CA GLU A 122 0.44 -4.75 -3.46
C GLU A 122 1.64 -4.32 -2.60
N ALA A 123 1.76 -4.86 -1.38
CA ALA A 123 2.90 -4.57 -0.52
C ALA A 123 4.22 -5.01 -1.14
N VAL A 124 4.28 -6.23 -1.68
CA VAL A 124 5.48 -6.76 -2.37
C VAL A 124 5.87 -5.89 -3.56
N LYS A 125 4.90 -5.43 -4.35
CA LYS A 125 5.15 -4.62 -5.54
C LYS A 125 5.63 -3.20 -5.21
N ASN A 126 5.12 -2.62 -4.13
CA ASN A 126 5.32 -1.20 -3.82
C ASN A 126 6.52 -0.93 -2.89
N GLN A 127 7.10 -1.97 -2.28
CA GLN A 127 8.24 -1.82 -1.38
C GLN A 127 9.53 -2.28 -2.05
N PRO A 128 10.58 -1.43 -2.09
CA PRO A 128 11.89 -1.80 -2.65
C PRO A 128 12.51 -2.98 -1.92
N LEU A 129 12.38 -3.03 -0.59
CA LEU A 129 12.82 -4.12 0.27
C LEU A 129 11.74 -4.35 1.33
N LEU A 130 11.12 -5.52 1.30
CA LEU A 130 10.06 -5.94 2.24
C LEU A 130 10.46 -7.24 2.92
N VAL A 131 10.40 -7.24 4.24
CA VAL A 131 10.60 -8.43 5.09
C VAL A 131 9.26 -8.81 5.72
N VAL A 132 8.80 -10.03 5.49
CA VAL A 132 7.50 -10.51 5.99
C VAL A 132 7.71 -11.60 7.02
N ASP A 133 7.30 -11.33 8.27
CA ASP A 133 7.25 -12.32 9.34
C ASP A 133 5.96 -13.14 9.22
N CYS A 134 6.10 -14.41 8.89
CA CYS A 134 5.02 -15.39 8.87
C CYS A 134 4.86 -16.00 10.26
N TRP A 135 3.73 -15.72 10.90
CA TRP A 135 3.49 -16.05 12.31
C TRP A 135 2.08 -16.59 12.56
N ALA A 136 1.84 -17.11 13.77
CA ALA A 136 0.52 -17.43 14.28
C ALA A 136 0.43 -17.17 15.79
N GLN A 137 -0.79 -17.00 16.30
CA GLN A 137 -1.03 -16.68 17.70
C GLN A 137 -0.55 -17.79 18.67
N TRP A 138 -0.68 -19.05 18.28
CA TRP A 138 -0.27 -20.22 19.03
C TRP A 138 1.24 -20.50 19.00
N CYS A 139 1.99 -19.80 18.13
CA CYS A 139 3.42 -20.01 17.91
C CYS A 139 4.25 -19.29 19.00
N ALA A 140 4.75 -20.05 19.97
CA ALA A 140 5.59 -19.50 21.04
C ALA A 140 6.91 -18.89 20.53
N PRO A 141 7.69 -19.51 19.61
CA PRO A 141 8.90 -18.89 19.09
C PRO A 141 8.62 -17.63 18.27
N CYS A 142 7.46 -17.50 17.60
CA CYS A 142 7.11 -16.28 16.90
C CYS A 142 6.97 -15.08 17.85
N ARG A 143 6.47 -15.29 19.07
CA ARG A 143 6.38 -14.24 20.09
C ARG A 143 7.73 -13.70 20.54
N MET A 144 8.80 -14.48 20.40
CA MET A 144 10.17 -14.03 20.69
C MET A 144 10.76 -13.20 19.54
N VAL A 145 10.35 -13.48 18.31
CA VAL A 145 10.81 -12.76 17.11
C VAL A 145 10.08 -11.42 16.95
N ALA A 146 8.81 -11.34 17.33
CA ALA A 146 8.00 -10.15 17.14
C ALA A 146 8.64 -8.84 17.66
N PRO A 147 9.13 -8.75 18.92
CA PRO A 147 9.81 -7.53 19.40
C PRO A 147 11.08 -7.21 18.61
N ILE A 148 11.81 -8.22 18.15
CA ILE A 148 13.02 -8.02 17.34
C ILE A 148 12.65 -7.38 15.99
N ILE A 149 11.55 -7.81 15.37
CA ILE A 149 11.03 -7.22 14.13
C ILE A 149 10.61 -5.77 14.35
N GLU A 150 9.97 -5.45 15.46
CA GLU A 150 9.56 -4.08 15.79
C GLU A 150 10.78 -3.16 15.99
N GLU A 151 11.81 -3.60 16.71
CA GLU A 151 13.06 -2.87 16.87
C GLU A 151 13.79 -2.66 15.54
N LEU A 152 13.90 -3.70 14.71
CA LEU A 152 14.52 -3.58 13.39
C LEU A 152 13.73 -2.67 12.45
N ALA A 153 12.40 -2.66 12.55
CA ALA A 153 11.56 -1.76 11.78
C ALA A 153 11.82 -0.29 12.13
N GLU A 154 12.11 0.02 13.40
CA GLU A 154 12.53 1.36 13.82
C GLU A 154 13.91 1.72 13.30
N ASP A 155 14.90 0.85 13.50
CA ASP A 155 16.30 1.12 13.13
C ASP A 155 16.52 1.25 11.62
N TYR A 156 15.74 0.50 10.84
CA TYR A 156 15.83 0.49 9.37
C TYR A 156 14.70 1.25 8.69
N ARG A 157 14.06 2.18 9.39
CA ARG A 157 12.98 3.03 8.87
C ARG A 157 13.42 3.70 7.56
N GLY A 158 12.60 3.54 6.52
CA GLY A 158 12.87 4.08 5.18
C GLY A 158 13.87 3.29 4.33
N LYS A 159 14.53 2.25 4.89
CA LYS A 159 15.42 1.34 4.14
C LYS A 159 14.80 -0.03 3.96
N ILE A 160 14.20 -0.57 5.01
CA ILE A 160 13.51 -1.87 5.01
C ILE A 160 12.09 -1.64 5.49
N THR A 161 11.11 -2.16 4.76
CA THR A 161 9.73 -2.25 5.22
C THR A 161 9.51 -3.63 5.85
N PHE A 162 8.94 -3.65 7.04
CA PHE A 162 8.57 -4.89 7.70
C PHE A 162 7.07 -5.11 7.65
N GLY A 163 6.66 -6.37 7.52
CA GLY A 163 5.28 -6.79 7.57
C GLY A 163 5.12 -8.07 8.36
N LYS A 164 3.95 -8.31 8.91
CA LYS A 164 3.58 -9.55 9.57
C LYS A 164 2.36 -10.17 8.90
N LEU A 165 2.43 -11.46 8.63
CA LEU A 165 1.42 -12.25 7.96
C LEU A 165 0.98 -13.40 8.86
N ASN A 166 -0.29 -13.41 9.27
CA ASN A 166 -0.81 -14.54 10.04
C ASN A 166 -1.14 -15.70 9.10
N VAL A 167 -0.46 -16.85 9.28
CA VAL A 167 -0.61 -18.00 8.40
C VAL A 167 -1.96 -18.70 8.50
N ASP A 168 -2.67 -18.55 9.63
CA ASP A 168 -4.00 -19.15 9.82
C ASP A 168 -5.06 -18.46 8.95
N TYR A 169 -4.88 -17.15 8.69
CA TYR A 169 -5.81 -16.30 7.94
C TYR A 169 -5.36 -15.99 6.51
N SER A 170 -4.08 -16.23 6.17
CA SER A 170 -3.49 -15.91 4.87
C SER A 170 -2.98 -17.16 4.16
N ARG A 171 -3.88 -18.10 3.93
CA ARG A 171 -3.56 -19.43 3.40
C ARG A 171 -3.06 -19.41 1.97
N SER A 172 -3.53 -18.47 1.14
CA SER A 172 -3.13 -18.35 -0.25
C SER A 172 -1.66 -17.97 -0.37
N VAL A 173 -1.22 -16.94 0.36
CA VAL A 173 0.18 -16.50 0.41
C VAL A 173 1.06 -17.58 1.03
N THR A 174 0.63 -18.18 2.16
CA THR A 174 1.35 -19.25 2.86
C THR A 174 1.65 -20.44 1.93
N ALA A 175 0.66 -20.86 1.16
CA ALA A 175 0.82 -21.96 0.18
C ALA A 175 1.73 -21.55 -1.00
N ARG A 176 1.55 -20.34 -1.55
CA ARG A 176 2.32 -19.78 -2.68
C ARG A 176 3.82 -19.79 -2.39
N TYR A 177 4.20 -19.35 -1.18
CA TYR A 177 5.61 -19.26 -0.78
C TYR A 177 6.09 -20.46 0.03
N ARG A 178 5.30 -21.55 0.07
CA ARG A 178 5.63 -22.83 0.72
C ARG A 178 6.11 -22.66 2.16
N VAL A 179 5.40 -21.83 2.93
CA VAL A 179 5.68 -21.63 4.36
C VAL A 179 5.21 -22.86 5.12
N MET A 180 6.12 -23.79 5.41
CA MET A 180 5.83 -25.10 6.05
C MET A 180 6.01 -25.07 7.56
N SER A 181 6.68 -24.06 8.09
CA SER A 181 6.94 -23.89 9.52
C SER A 181 6.99 -22.42 9.88
N ILE A 182 6.78 -22.07 11.14
CA ILE A 182 6.83 -20.71 11.66
C ILE A 182 7.64 -20.62 12.96
N PRO A 183 8.33 -19.48 13.20
CA PRO A 183 8.39 -18.30 12.35
C PRO A 183 9.17 -18.56 11.05
N THR A 184 8.76 -17.90 9.98
CA THR A 184 9.47 -17.86 8.71
C THR A 184 9.47 -16.42 8.21
N LEU A 185 10.65 -15.92 7.84
CA LEU A 185 10.79 -14.60 7.23
C LEU A 185 10.93 -14.75 5.72
N LEU A 186 10.08 -14.06 4.96
CA LEU A 186 10.18 -13.93 3.52
C LEU A 186 10.78 -12.56 3.20
N ILE A 187 11.84 -12.53 2.39
CA ILE A 187 12.55 -11.30 2.03
C ILE A 187 12.33 -11.02 0.56
N PHE A 188 11.71 -9.89 0.27
CA PHE A 188 11.40 -9.45 -1.10
C PHE A 188 12.21 -8.22 -1.45
N LYS A 189 12.86 -8.23 -2.61
CA LYS A 189 13.55 -7.07 -3.18
C LYS A 189 12.99 -6.79 -4.57
N ASN A 190 12.51 -5.55 -4.78
CA ASN A 190 11.92 -5.12 -6.07
C ASN A 190 10.82 -6.06 -6.60
N GLY A 191 9.96 -6.54 -5.69
CA GLY A 191 8.83 -7.40 -6.05
C GLY A 191 9.16 -8.89 -6.18
N GLN A 192 10.41 -9.32 -5.97
CA GLN A 192 10.83 -10.72 -6.09
C GLN A 192 11.27 -11.28 -4.74
N LEU A 193 10.88 -12.53 -4.45
CA LEU A 193 11.41 -13.24 -3.29
C LEU A 193 12.91 -13.53 -3.52
N VAL A 194 13.75 -12.95 -2.69
CA VAL A 194 15.22 -13.11 -2.77
C VAL A 194 15.78 -14.03 -1.70
N ASP A 195 15.08 -14.21 -0.58
CA ASP A 195 15.53 -15.06 0.51
C ASP A 195 14.36 -15.52 1.40
N GLN A 196 14.57 -16.64 2.11
CA GLN A 196 13.64 -17.18 3.10
C GLN A 196 14.42 -17.72 4.30
N LYS A 197 14.10 -17.23 5.50
CA LYS A 197 14.72 -17.67 6.74
C LYS A 197 13.71 -18.40 7.62
N ILE A 198 14.03 -19.59 8.01
CA ILE A 198 13.14 -20.47 8.80
C ILE A 198 13.64 -20.54 10.23
N GLY A 199 12.74 -20.38 11.18
CA GLY A 199 13.00 -20.47 12.60
C GLY A 199 13.33 -19.14 13.27
N ALA A 200 13.27 -19.15 14.60
CA ALA A 200 13.62 -18.00 15.42
C ALA A 200 15.13 -17.77 15.40
N MET A 201 15.54 -16.51 15.19
CA MET A 201 16.94 -16.09 15.21
C MET A 201 17.14 -14.94 16.21
N PRO A 202 18.29 -14.91 16.90
CA PRO A 202 18.68 -13.74 17.69
C PRO A 202 18.79 -12.49 16.79
N ARG A 203 18.52 -11.29 17.37
CA ARG A 203 18.55 -10.02 16.65
C ARG A 203 19.80 -9.84 15.78
N GLN A 204 20.99 -10.06 16.33
CA GLN A 204 22.24 -9.87 15.60
C GLN A 204 22.35 -10.74 14.34
N MET A 205 21.90 -11.99 14.40
CA MET A 205 21.89 -12.89 13.25
C MET A 205 20.88 -12.44 12.22
N LEU A 206 19.69 -12.05 12.66
CA LEU A 206 18.64 -11.57 11.76
C LEU A 206 19.07 -10.29 11.04
N GLU A 207 19.63 -9.34 11.77
CA GLU A 207 20.14 -8.08 11.21
C GLU A 207 21.25 -8.32 10.18
N ALA A 208 22.20 -9.23 10.47
CA ALA A 208 23.25 -9.61 9.53
C ALA A 208 22.70 -10.24 8.24
N GLU A 209 21.61 -11.01 8.32
CA GLU A 209 20.93 -11.58 7.15
C GLU A 209 20.23 -10.49 6.32
N LEU A 210 19.50 -9.59 6.97
CA LEU A 210 18.74 -8.53 6.30
C LEU A 210 19.63 -7.51 5.61
N THR A 211 20.76 -7.14 6.23
CA THR A 211 21.69 -6.14 5.68
C THR A 211 22.38 -6.58 4.39
N LYS A 212 22.42 -7.89 4.08
CA LYS A 212 22.91 -8.40 2.79
C LYS A 212 22.04 -7.96 1.61
N HIS A 213 20.80 -7.55 1.87
CA HIS A 213 19.84 -7.20 0.85
C HIS A 213 19.63 -5.68 0.68
N ILE A 214 20.21 -4.84 1.53
CA ILE A 214 20.18 -3.38 1.43
C ILE A 214 21.13 -2.85 0.30
#